data_416c91c9f7b7e58d2eeac54a7fb982e1
#
_entry.id   416c91c9f7b7e58d2eeac54a7fb982e1
#
_cell.length_a   1.000
_cell.length_b   1.000
_cell.length_c   1.000
_cell.angle_alpha   90.00
_cell.angle_beta   90.00
_cell.angle_gamma   90.00
#
_symmetry.space_group_name_H-M   'P 1'
#
loop_
_entity.id
_entity.type
_entity.pdbx_description
1 polymer ?
#
loop_
_entity_poly.entity_id
_entity_poly.type
_entity_poly.pdbx_seq_one_letter_code
_entity_poly.pdbx_strand_id
1 'polypeptide(L)' 'MEIKVWRIEDGRYPQNLKYSLVFIERQTERKVLMDNHFPKKSHLHLDDTEIPYEFCSISKLLDDFRNYIFQHFGEKI' A
#
# COMPACT_ATOMS: atom_id res chain seq x y z
N MET A 1 -7.10 1.45 -10.09
CA MET A 1 -5.88 1.65 -9.24
C MET A 1 -5.84 3.07 -8.74
N GLU A 2 -5.50 3.26 -7.48
CA GLU A 2 -5.40 4.58 -6.89
C GLU A 2 -4.12 4.66 -6.06
N ILE A 3 -3.33 5.71 -6.27
CA ILE A 3 -2.10 5.96 -5.54
C ILE A 3 -2.18 7.35 -4.94
N LYS A 4 -2.12 7.44 -3.61
CA LYS A 4 -2.12 8.71 -2.89
C LYS A 4 -0.98 8.75 -1.90
N VAL A 5 -0.18 9.80 -1.96
CA VAL A 5 0.92 10.05 -1.03
C VAL A 5 0.83 11.50 -0.58
N TRP A 6 0.81 11.71 0.73
CA TRP A 6 0.73 13.05 1.31
C TRP A 6 1.97 13.32 2.17
N ARG A 7 2.51 14.53 2.08
CA ARG A 7 3.45 15.03 3.08
C ARG A 7 2.64 15.72 4.17
N ILE A 8 2.81 15.26 5.41
CA ILE A 8 2.12 15.84 6.56
C ILE A 8 3.11 16.11 7.69
N GLU A 9 2.84 17.16 8.49
CA GLU A 9 3.65 17.49 9.65
C GLU A 9 3.03 16.83 10.89
N ASP A 10 3.21 15.51 11.00
CA ASP A 10 2.66 14.72 12.09
C ASP A 10 3.70 13.66 12.48
N GLY A 11 4.23 13.80 13.71
CA GLY A 11 5.25 12.88 14.24
C GLY A 11 4.80 11.44 14.36
N ARG A 12 3.51 11.15 14.23
CA ARG A 12 2.98 9.79 14.25
C ARG A 12 3.26 9.03 12.94
N TYR A 13 3.64 9.75 11.88
CA TYR A 13 3.93 9.14 10.59
C TYR A 13 5.43 9.19 10.29
N PRO A 14 6.09 8.03 10.02
CA PRO A 14 7.50 8.01 9.66
C PRO A 14 7.77 8.89 8.44
N GLN A 15 8.86 9.66 8.50
CA GLN A 15 9.28 10.56 7.42
C GLN A 15 8.23 11.62 7.05
N ASN A 16 7.24 11.86 7.92
CA ASN A 16 6.13 12.79 7.67
C ASN A 16 5.36 12.47 6.37
N LEU A 17 5.23 11.18 6.07
CA LEU A 17 4.55 10.73 4.88
C LEU A 17 3.37 9.82 5.24
N LYS A 18 2.21 10.15 4.70
CA LYS A 18 1.01 9.31 4.75
C LYS A 18 0.74 8.79 3.35
N TYR A 19 0.39 7.52 3.21
CA TYR A 19 0.11 6.96 1.89
C TYR A 19 -1.06 5.99 1.91
N SER A 20 -1.67 5.83 0.73
CA SER A 20 -2.71 4.85 0.46
C SER A 20 -2.61 4.41 -0.99
N LEU A 21 -2.34 3.13 -1.22
CA LEU A 21 -2.19 2.53 -2.54
C LEU A 21 -3.21 1.41 -2.65
N VAL A 22 -4.05 1.45 -3.68
CA VAL A 22 -5.15 0.50 -3.85
C VAL A 22 -5.20 -0.01 -5.29
N PHE A 23 -5.27 -1.33 -5.44
CA PHE A 23 -5.60 -1.99 -6.69
C PHE A 23 -6.73 -2.99 -6.42
N ILE A 24 -7.86 -2.83 -7.06
CA ILE A 24 -9.03 -3.70 -6.91
C ILE A 24 -9.42 -4.25 -8.27
N GLU A 25 -9.60 -5.58 -8.34
CA GLU A 25 -10.21 -6.23 -9.49
C GLU A 25 -11.71 -6.34 -9.22
N ARG A 26 -12.51 -5.65 -10.07
CA ARG A 26 -13.95 -5.48 -9.80
C ARG A 26 -14.75 -6.76 -9.89
N GLN A 27 -14.35 -7.68 -10.76
CA GLN A 27 -15.12 -8.91 -10.99
C GLN A 27 -15.03 -9.89 -9.82
N THR A 28 -13.85 -9.98 -9.20
CA THR A 28 -13.58 -10.91 -8.11
C THR A 28 -13.56 -10.25 -6.74
N GLU A 29 -13.55 -8.91 -6.71
CA GLU A 29 -13.36 -8.10 -5.51
C GLU A 29 -12.00 -8.35 -4.82
N ARG A 30 -11.07 -8.99 -5.50
CA ARG A 30 -9.72 -9.19 -4.99
C ARG A 30 -8.96 -7.87 -5.00
N LYS A 31 -8.10 -7.66 -4.01
CA LYS A 31 -7.42 -6.38 -3.86
C LYS A 31 -6.01 -6.52 -3.30
N VAL A 32 -5.19 -5.52 -3.65
CA VAL A 32 -3.93 -5.21 -2.97
C VAL A 32 -4.08 -3.80 -2.42
N LEU A 33 -3.94 -3.64 -1.12
CA LEU A 33 -4.04 -2.35 -0.44
C LEU A 33 -2.83 -2.16 0.46
N MET A 34 -2.16 -1.02 0.35
CA MET A 34 -1.07 -0.65 1.25
C MET A 34 -1.34 0.74 1.81
N ASP A 35 -1.36 0.87 3.13
CA ASP A 35 -1.53 2.17 3.77
C ASP A 35 -0.84 2.22 5.14
N ASN A 36 -0.74 3.42 5.70
CA ASN A 36 -0.14 3.64 7.00
C ASN A 36 -0.99 4.55 7.89
N HIS A 37 -2.29 4.52 7.71
CA HIS A 37 -3.20 5.39 8.47
C HIS A 37 -3.11 5.13 9.98
N PHE A 38 -2.82 6.18 10.77
CA PHE A 38 -2.81 6.10 12.24
C PHE A 38 -4.18 5.63 12.77
N PRO A 39 -4.25 4.80 13.84
CA PRO A 39 -3.15 4.37 14.71
C PRO A 39 -2.37 3.13 14.23
N LYS A 40 -2.75 2.53 13.15
CA LYS A 40 -2.02 1.38 12.62
C LYS A 40 -0.73 1.82 11.94
N LYS A 41 0.31 0.98 12.05
CA LYS A 41 1.54 1.17 11.29
C LYS A 41 1.32 0.77 9.84
N SER A 42 2.34 0.95 9.00
CA SER A 42 2.31 0.49 7.62
C SER A 42 1.90 -0.97 7.53
N HIS A 43 0.97 -1.28 6.66
CA HIS A 43 0.49 -2.64 6.48
C HIS A 43 0.02 -2.85 5.04
N LEU A 44 -0.06 -4.13 4.67
CA LEU A 44 -0.46 -4.60 3.36
C LEU A 44 -1.70 -5.49 3.53
N HIS A 45 -2.71 -5.26 2.73
CA HIS A 45 -3.85 -6.18 2.61
C HIS A 45 -3.78 -6.90 1.28
N LEU A 46 -3.75 -8.22 1.31
CA LEU A 46 -3.98 -9.09 0.15
C LEU A 46 -5.35 -9.72 0.37
N ASP A 47 -6.36 -9.22 -0.33
CA ASP A 47 -7.76 -9.56 -0.09
C ASP A 47 -8.14 -9.28 1.37
N ASP A 48 -8.48 -10.28 2.17
CA ASP A 48 -8.86 -10.13 3.57
C ASP A 48 -7.70 -10.38 4.54
N THR A 49 -6.50 -10.67 4.03
CA THR A 49 -5.32 -10.94 4.87
C THR A 49 -4.53 -9.67 5.10
N GLU A 50 -4.29 -9.31 6.36
CA GLU A 50 -3.47 -8.17 6.71
C GLU A 50 -2.05 -8.62 7.09
N ILE A 51 -1.05 -7.98 6.50
CA ILE A 51 0.36 -8.30 6.70
C ILE A 51 1.11 -7.02 7.07
N PRO A 52 1.95 -7.02 8.12
CA PRO A 52 2.78 -5.88 8.43
C PRO A 52 3.72 -5.55 7.27
N TYR A 53 3.91 -4.26 7.00
CA TYR A 53 4.82 -3.79 5.96
C TYR A 53 5.80 -2.79 6.56
N GLU A 54 7.09 -2.98 6.30
CA GLU A 54 8.12 -2.06 6.75
C GLU A 54 8.38 -1.01 5.68
N PHE A 55 7.97 0.23 5.95
CA PHE A 55 8.15 1.34 5.03
C PHE A 55 9.59 1.84 5.07
N CYS A 56 10.25 1.89 3.91
CA CYS A 56 11.62 2.41 3.78
C CYS A 56 11.66 3.71 2.97
N SER A 57 11.02 3.71 1.80
CA SER A 57 11.00 4.88 0.91
C SER A 57 9.82 4.78 -0.03
N ILE A 58 9.47 5.91 -0.64
CA ILE A 58 8.39 5.95 -1.65
C ILE A 58 8.76 5.09 -2.86
N SER A 59 10.01 5.15 -3.32
CA SER A 59 10.44 4.37 -4.47
C SER A 59 10.28 2.87 -4.22
N LYS A 60 10.73 2.40 -3.05
CA LYS A 60 10.58 1.00 -2.68
C LYS A 60 9.12 0.63 -2.49
N LEU A 61 8.32 1.50 -1.88
CA LEU A 61 6.88 1.28 -1.69
C LEU A 61 6.18 1.04 -3.03
N LEU A 62 6.45 1.87 -4.04
CA LEU A 62 5.84 1.73 -5.35
C LEU A 62 6.30 0.45 -6.05
N ASP A 63 7.57 0.10 -5.95
CA ASP A 63 8.09 -1.15 -6.50
C ASP A 63 7.45 -2.37 -5.83
N ASP A 64 7.34 -2.36 -4.52
CA ASP A 64 6.71 -3.44 -3.76
C ASP A 64 5.23 -3.57 -4.12
N PHE A 65 4.52 -2.44 -4.27
CA PHE A 65 3.12 -2.44 -4.65
C PHE A 65 2.92 -3.09 -6.02
N ARG A 66 3.74 -2.72 -7.02
CA ARG A 66 3.70 -3.32 -8.36
C ARG A 66 4.00 -4.81 -8.31
N ASN A 67 4.97 -5.21 -7.51
CA ASN A 67 5.34 -6.62 -7.35
C ASN A 67 4.21 -7.44 -6.73
N TYR A 68 3.53 -6.91 -5.71
CA TYR A 68 2.38 -7.58 -5.12
C TYR A 68 1.23 -7.72 -6.11
N ILE A 69 0.96 -6.71 -6.91
CA ILE A 69 -0.07 -6.80 -7.95
C ILE A 69 0.30 -7.87 -8.97
N PHE A 70 1.56 -7.88 -9.42
CA PHE A 70 2.02 -8.87 -10.38
C PHE A 70 1.90 -10.29 -9.84
N GLN A 71 2.32 -10.52 -8.60
CA GLN A 71 2.27 -11.83 -7.98
C GLN A 71 0.85 -12.29 -7.69
N HIS A 72 -0.02 -11.36 -7.28
CA HIS A 72 -1.37 -11.68 -6.83
C HIS A 72 -2.36 -11.81 -7.99
N PHE A 73 -2.21 -10.99 -9.02
CA PHE A 73 -3.13 -10.95 -10.17
C PHE A 73 -2.49 -11.39 -11.47
N GLY A 74 -1.15 -11.47 -11.54
CA GLY A 74 -0.45 -11.75 -12.79
C GLY A 74 -0.41 -10.57 -13.76
N GLU A 75 -0.71 -9.35 -13.30
CA GLU A 75 -0.72 -8.15 -14.13
C GLU A 75 0.51 -7.29 -13.88
N LYS A 76 1.08 -6.74 -14.95
CA LYS A 76 2.13 -5.73 -14.88
C LYS A 76 1.52 -4.34 -15.04
N ILE A 77 1.93 -3.44 -14.20
CA ILE A 77 1.50 -2.04 -14.29
C ILE A 77 2.72 -1.13 -14.28
#